data_c36bfb4248154e80ad10624442f590ab
#
_entry.id   c36bfb4248154e80ad10624442f590ab
#
_cell.length_a   1.000
_cell.length_b   1.000
_cell.length_c   1.000
_cell.angle_alpha   90.00
_cell.angle_beta   90.00
_cell.angle_gamma   90.00
#
_symmetry.space_group_name_H-M   'P 1'
#
loop_
_entity.id
_entity.type
_entity.pdbx_description
1 polymer ?
#
loop_
_entity_poly.entity_id
_entity_poly.type
_entity_poly.pdbx_seq_one_letter_code
_entity_poly.pdbx_strand_id
1 'polypeptide(L)'
;DDTQVQIRISDKENTDDLRSALESKLGEKYTNMEYVDISRVGAIAGRDLINNAIKSVTLAAVLMLAYIAIRFDFYSGLAAIIGLCHDIAIMLSAVVIMHSFIRVETTFIAALLTIVGYSINNTIIIFDRIRENSHKGDLRQLSRENIVNLSVQESLSRTLNTTITTLLTIVTLYIMGVDSIKQFALPLIVGIVAGTYSANLI
;
A
#
# COMPACT_ATOMS: atom_id res chain seq x y z
N ASP A 1 31.69 -13.86 0.91
CA ASP A 1 30.41 -14.12 0.18
C ASP A 1 29.46 -14.76 1.15
N ASP A 2 28.58 -13.95 1.75
CA ASP A 2 27.55 -14.42 2.68
C ASP A 2 26.45 -15.12 1.89
N THR A 3 26.48 -16.45 1.87
CA THR A 3 25.44 -17.23 1.21
C THR A 3 24.31 -17.49 2.21
N GLN A 4 23.20 -16.83 2.06
CA GLN A 4 21.98 -17.11 2.84
C GLN A 4 21.23 -18.30 2.22
N VAL A 5 20.94 -19.31 3.04
CA VAL A 5 20.11 -20.45 2.65
C VAL A 5 18.76 -20.32 3.34
N GLN A 6 17.70 -20.24 2.55
CA GLN A 6 16.32 -20.23 3.07
C GLN A 6 15.71 -21.61 2.95
N ILE A 7 15.38 -22.24 4.08
CA ILE A 7 14.75 -23.55 4.14
C ILE A 7 13.27 -23.37 4.42
N ARG A 8 12.42 -23.81 3.50
CA ARG A 8 10.96 -23.86 3.69
C ARG A 8 10.53 -25.26 4.10
N ILE A 9 9.75 -25.36 5.16
CA ILE A 9 9.26 -26.61 5.69
C ILE A 9 7.75 -26.57 5.83
N SER A 10 7.09 -27.72 5.61
CA SER A 10 5.66 -27.87 5.81
C SER A 10 5.35 -27.95 7.31
N ASP A 11 4.28 -27.31 7.74
CA ASP A 11 3.83 -26.91 9.09
C ASP A 11 3.54 -28.08 10.09
N LYS A 12 4.19 -29.22 9.96
CA LYS A 12 3.89 -30.39 10.82
C LYS A 12 4.94 -30.67 11.90
N GLU A 13 6.07 -29.99 11.92
CA GLU A 13 7.16 -30.27 12.84
C GLU A 13 7.44 -29.08 13.79
N ASN A 14 7.85 -29.42 15.01
CA ASN A 14 8.22 -28.46 16.03
C ASN A 14 9.50 -27.72 15.61
N THR A 15 9.51 -26.41 15.66
CA THR A 15 10.65 -25.55 15.23
C THR A 15 11.91 -25.83 16.03
N ASP A 16 11.78 -26.23 17.32
CA ASP A 16 12.92 -26.47 18.19
C ASP A 16 13.60 -27.80 17.87
N ASP A 17 12.81 -28.81 17.49
CA ASP A 17 13.32 -30.11 17.04
C ASP A 17 14.01 -29.99 15.69
N LEU A 18 13.49 -29.13 14.83
CA LEU A 18 14.06 -28.85 13.52
C LEU A 18 15.37 -28.07 13.63
N ARG A 19 15.41 -27.07 14.52
CA ARG A 19 16.64 -26.31 14.80
C ARG A 19 17.73 -27.21 15.29
N SER A 20 17.44 -28.07 16.27
CA SER A 20 18.41 -29.02 16.80
C SER A 20 18.86 -30.06 15.77
N ALA A 21 17.96 -30.51 14.88
CA ALA A 21 18.31 -31.40 13.78
C ALA A 21 19.19 -30.72 12.70
N LEU A 22 18.93 -29.44 12.41
CA LEU A 22 19.75 -28.63 11.50
C LEU A 22 21.12 -28.33 12.12
N GLU A 23 21.17 -27.96 13.40
CA GLU A 23 22.41 -27.73 14.13
C GLU A 23 23.29 -29.02 14.17
N SER A 24 22.69 -30.18 14.38
CA SER A 24 23.42 -31.44 14.42
C SER A 24 23.95 -31.88 13.05
N LYS A 25 23.18 -31.68 11.98
CA LYS A 25 23.54 -32.14 10.63
C LYS A 25 24.39 -31.16 9.83
N LEU A 26 24.22 -29.87 10.04
CA LEU A 26 24.93 -28.83 9.30
C LEU A 26 26.09 -28.24 10.10
N GLY A 27 26.05 -28.28 11.43
CA GLY A 27 27.11 -27.82 12.31
C GLY A 27 28.44 -28.59 12.15
N GLU A 28 28.36 -29.87 11.76
CA GLU A 28 29.55 -30.66 11.39
C GLU A 28 30.24 -30.17 10.11
N LYS A 29 29.48 -29.55 9.20
CA LYS A 29 29.97 -29.17 7.87
C LYS A 29 30.28 -27.67 7.75
N TYR A 30 29.66 -26.83 8.55
CA TYR A 30 29.79 -25.36 8.50
C TYR A 30 30.00 -24.77 9.89
N THR A 31 31.22 -24.32 10.18
CA THR A 31 31.65 -23.88 11.52
C THR A 31 31.15 -22.47 11.92
N ASN A 32 30.62 -21.69 10.97
CA ASN A 32 30.16 -20.29 11.17
C ASN A 32 28.74 -20.09 10.64
N MET A 33 27.76 -20.82 11.18
CA MET A 33 26.35 -20.55 10.86
C MET A 33 25.77 -19.57 11.87
N GLU A 34 25.26 -18.45 11.37
CA GLU A 34 24.45 -17.50 12.14
C GLU A 34 22.98 -17.61 11.73
N TYR A 35 22.12 -17.88 12.71
CA TYR A 35 20.68 -17.93 12.48
C TYR A 35 20.10 -16.53 12.45
N VAL A 36 19.69 -16.07 11.26
CA VAL A 36 19.24 -14.70 11.06
C VAL A 36 17.79 -14.51 11.47
N ASP A 37 16.90 -15.43 11.14
CA ASP A 37 15.48 -15.35 11.51
C ASP A 37 14.76 -16.69 11.28
N ILE A 38 13.79 -17.01 12.15
CA ILE A 38 12.86 -18.11 11.99
C ILE A 38 11.44 -17.56 11.97
N SER A 39 10.92 -17.29 10.77
CA SER A 39 9.53 -16.82 10.63
C SER A 39 8.60 -17.97 10.31
N ARG A 40 7.61 -18.21 11.19
CA ARG A 40 6.51 -19.14 10.94
C ARG A 40 5.38 -18.43 10.20
N VAL A 41 5.15 -18.79 8.96
CA VAL A 41 3.91 -18.44 8.26
C VAL A 41 3.15 -19.74 7.96
N GLY A 42 2.50 -20.29 8.97
CA GLY A 42 1.60 -21.43 8.79
C GLY A 42 0.32 -21.01 8.06
N ALA A 43 -0.43 -22.00 7.53
CA ALA A 43 -1.72 -21.76 6.86
C ALA A 43 -2.74 -21.00 7.76
N ILE A 44 -2.66 -21.18 9.07
CA ILE A 44 -3.47 -20.45 10.06
C ILE A 44 -3.03 -18.99 10.12
N ALA A 45 -1.72 -18.73 10.21
CA ALA A 45 -1.18 -17.36 10.23
C ALA A 45 -1.50 -16.62 8.92
N GLY A 46 -1.50 -17.30 7.77
CA GLY A 46 -1.91 -16.70 6.49
C GLY A 46 -3.39 -16.28 6.48
N ARG A 47 -4.29 -17.10 7.05
CA ARG A 47 -5.71 -16.74 7.19
C ARG A 47 -5.92 -15.56 8.12
N ASP A 48 -5.23 -15.53 9.25
CA ASP A 48 -5.30 -14.43 10.21
C ASP A 48 -4.77 -13.14 9.60
N LEU A 49 -3.71 -13.24 8.81
CA LEU A 49 -3.14 -12.11 8.07
C LEU A 49 -4.17 -11.51 7.09
N ILE A 50 -4.82 -12.36 6.28
CA ILE A 50 -5.86 -11.93 5.32
C ILE A 50 -7.06 -11.34 6.06
N ASN A 51 -7.54 -12.00 7.11
CA ASN A 51 -8.67 -11.53 7.91
C ASN A 51 -8.38 -10.17 8.56
N ASN A 52 -7.18 -10.01 9.11
CA ASN A 52 -6.75 -8.74 9.70
C ASN A 52 -6.57 -7.66 8.64
N ALA A 53 -6.05 -7.98 7.45
CA ALA A 53 -5.96 -7.05 6.33
C ALA A 53 -7.36 -6.56 5.92
N ILE A 54 -8.31 -7.46 5.71
CA ILE A 54 -9.70 -7.12 5.35
C ILE A 54 -10.34 -6.24 6.42
N LYS A 55 -10.25 -6.62 7.69
CA LYS A 55 -10.81 -5.84 8.82
C LYS A 55 -10.21 -4.44 8.88
N SER A 56 -8.88 -4.33 8.78
CA SER A 56 -8.17 -3.06 8.88
C SER A 56 -8.50 -2.14 7.71
N VAL A 57 -8.52 -2.65 6.48
CA VAL A 57 -8.88 -1.87 5.29
C VAL A 57 -10.33 -1.46 5.34
N THR A 58 -11.25 -2.35 5.74
CA THR A 58 -12.67 -2.04 5.88
C THR A 58 -12.88 -0.95 6.94
N LEU A 59 -12.26 -1.07 8.10
CA LEU A 59 -12.35 -0.06 9.16
C LEU A 59 -11.79 1.29 8.69
N ALA A 60 -10.62 1.30 8.06
CA ALA A 60 -10.04 2.51 7.50
C ALA A 60 -10.96 3.15 6.45
N ALA A 61 -11.51 2.36 5.52
CA ALA A 61 -12.44 2.84 4.51
C ALA A 61 -13.71 3.44 5.14
N VAL A 62 -14.32 2.78 6.14
CA VAL A 62 -15.51 3.28 6.83
C VAL A 62 -15.22 4.61 7.53
N LEU A 63 -14.10 4.73 8.26
CA LEU A 63 -13.73 5.97 8.94
C LEU A 63 -13.46 7.11 7.94
N MET A 64 -12.80 6.81 6.82
CA MET A 64 -12.56 7.79 5.76
C MET A 64 -13.85 8.22 5.06
N LEU A 65 -14.76 7.29 4.81
CA LEU A 65 -16.07 7.59 4.26
C LEU A 65 -16.90 8.48 5.19
N ALA A 66 -16.89 8.18 6.48
CA ALA A 66 -17.54 9.02 7.47
C ALA A 66 -16.97 10.45 7.46
N TYR A 67 -15.65 10.59 7.38
CA TYR A 67 -14.99 11.90 7.25
C TYR A 67 -15.42 12.64 5.97
N ILE A 68 -15.39 11.95 4.81
CA ILE A 68 -15.76 12.54 3.52
C ILE A 68 -17.25 12.93 3.52
N ALA A 69 -18.14 12.10 4.06
CA ALA A 69 -19.56 12.38 4.13
C ALA A 69 -19.89 13.61 5.00
N ILE A 70 -19.13 13.83 6.07
CA ILE A 70 -19.28 15.02 6.94
C ILE A 70 -18.70 16.27 6.25
N ARG A 71 -17.61 16.12 5.52
CA ARG A 71 -16.83 17.25 4.98
C ARG A 71 -17.25 17.66 3.58
N PHE A 72 -17.74 16.73 2.76
CA PHE A 72 -18.06 16.87 1.34
C PHE A 72 -19.44 16.31 1.00
N ASP A 73 -19.82 16.34 -0.28
CA ASP A 73 -21.08 15.80 -0.79
C ASP A 73 -21.06 14.27 -0.86
N PHE A 74 -22.25 13.67 -0.87
CA PHE A 74 -22.41 12.22 -1.06
C PHE A 74 -21.75 11.69 -2.36
N TYR A 75 -21.86 12.42 -3.46
CA TYR A 75 -21.27 12.03 -4.75
C TYR A 75 -19.74 12.04 -4.70
N SER A 76 -19.15 12.98 -3.98
CA SER A 76 -17.71 13.02 -3.71
C SER A 76 -17.26 11.79 -2.91
N GLY A 77 -18.07 11.37 -1.92
CA GLY A 77 -17.83 10.14 -1.17
C GLY A 77 -17.85 8.90 -2.05
N LEU A 78 -18.83 8.80 -2.95
CA LEU A 78 -18.94 7.68 -3.88
C LEU A 78 -17.75 7.63 -4.85
N ALA A 79 -17.35 8.76 -5.41
CA ALA A 79 -16.18 8.85 -6.30
C ALA A 79 -14.89 8.44 -5.56
N ALA A 80 -14.72 8.87 -4.31
CA ALA A 80 -13.56 8.47 -3.49
C ALA A 80 -13.51 6.95 -3.26
N ILE A 81 -14.65 6.28 -3.04
CA ILE A 81 -14.72 4.82 -2.89
C ILE A 81 -14.29 4.14 -4.19
N ILE A 82 -14.82 4.59 -5.33
CA ILE A 82 -14.50 4.01 -6.64
C ILE A 82 -13.00 4.12 -6.91
N GLY A 83 -12.42 5.31 -6.70
CA GLY A 83 -10.98 5.52 -6.83
C GLY A 83 -10.16 4.62 -5.89
N LEU A 84 -10.57 4.51 -4.64
CA LEU A 84 -9.90 3.66 -3.66
C LEU A 84 -9.96 2.17 -4.05
N CYS A 85 -11.11 1.67 -4.50
CA CYS A 85 -11.27 0.30 -4.98
C CYS A 85 -10.37 0.01 -6.20
N HIS A 86 -10.30 0.97 -7.12
CA HIS A 86 -9.42 0.91 -8.28
C HIS A 86 -7.94 0.82 -7.86
N ASP A 87 -7.48 1.65 -6.94
CA ASP A 87 -6.09 1.69 -6.50
C ASP A 87 -5.67 0.40 -5.78
N ILE A 88 -6.56 -0.11 -4.91
CA ILE A 88 -6.35 -1.40 -4.25
C ILE A 88 -6.31 -2.53 -5.30
N ALA A 89 -7.20 -2.53 -6.29
CA ALA A 89 -7.24 -3.54 -7.33
C ALA A 89 -5.96 -3.53 -8.18
N ILE A 90 -5.45 -2.37 -8.58
CA ILE A 90 -4.18 -2.24 -9.31
C ILE A 90 -3.02 -2.75 -8.45
N MET A 91 -2.94 -2.34 -7.19
CA MET A 91 -1.87 -2.79 -6.29
C MET A 91 -1.91 -4.31 -6.11
N LEU A 92 -3.08 -4.90 -5.84
CA LEU A 92 -3.22 -6.36 -5.70
C LEU A 92 -2.84 -7.09 -7.00
N SER A 93 -3.26 -6.56 -8.15
CA SER A 93 -2.89 -7.11 -9.46
C SER A 93 -1.37 -7.09 -9.69
N ALA A 94 -0.73 -5.98 -9.34
CA ALA A 94 0.73 -5.87 -9.43
C ALA A 94 1.44 -6.85 -8.51
N VAL A 95 0.97 -7.03 -7.27
CA VAL A 95 1.51 -8.01 -6.32
C VAL A 95 1.39 -9.43 -6.86
N VAL A 96 0.25 -9.78 -7.48
CA VAL A 96 0.05 -11.10 -8.10
C VAL A 96 1.00 -11.30 -9.29
N ILE A 97 1.15 -10.30 -10.16
CA ILE A 97 2.07 -10.36 -11.30
C ILE A 97 3.53 -10.48 -10.82
N MET A 98 3.87 -9.74 -9.78
CA MET A 98 5.22 -9.69 -9.21
C MET A 98 5.44 -10.70 -8.06
N HIS A 99 4.64 -11.76 -7.98
CA HIS A 99 4.68 -12.75 -6.89
C HIS A 99 6.07 -13.37 -6.65
N SER A 100 6.93 -13.38 -7.66
CA SER A 100 8.31 -13.85 -7.52
C SER A 100 9.21 -12.89 -6.74
N PHE A 101 8.85 -11.61 -6.65
CA PHE A 101 9.60 -10.56 -6.00
C PHE A 101 8.94 -10.05 -4.72
N ILE A 102 7.62 -10.19 -4.61
CA ILE A 102 6.82 -9.68 -3.48
C ILE A 102 6.27 -10.85 -2.68
N ARG A 103 6.52 -10.82 -1.37
CA ARG A 103 5.92 -11.76 -0.42
C ARG A 103 4.78 -11.05 0.32
N VAL A 104 3.65 -11.76 0.45
CA VAL A 104 2.52 -11.26 1.24
C VAL A 104 2.78 -11.61 2.71
N GLU A 105 3.32 -10.65 3.43
CA GLU A 105 3.64 -10.73 4.87
C GLU A 105 2.87 -9.64 5.64
N THR A 106 3.10 -9.53 6.94
CA THR A 106 2.46 -8.49 7.77
C THR A 106 2.75 -7.07 7.27
N THR A 107 3.95 -6.84 6.73
CA THR A 107 4.38 -5.58 6.12
C THR A 107 3.51 -5.17 4.93
N PHE A 108 2.93 -6.15 4.21
CA PHE A 108 2.00 -5.90 3.12
C PHE A 108 0.70 -5.22 3.58
N ILE A 109 0.17 -5.59 4.76
CA ILE A 109 -1.00 -4.91 5.34
C ILE A 109 -0.67 -3.44 5.63
N ALA A 110 0.51 -3.16 6.17
CA ALA A 110 0.96 -1.80 6.42
C ALA A 110 1.08 -1.00 5.11
N ALA A 111 1.62 -1.60 4.04
CA ALA A 111 1.67 -0.99 2.71
C ALA A 111 0.27 -0.68 2.18
N LEU A 112 -0.67 -1.61 2.31
CA LEU A 112 -2.05 -1.48 1.87
C LEU A 112 -2.76 -0.32 2.58
N LEU A 113 -2.65 -0.24 3.90
CA LEU A 113 -3.23 0.85 4.69
C LEU A 113 -2.60 2.21 4.36
N THR A 114 -1.29 2.22 4.10
CA THR A 114 -0.58 3.45 3.69
C THR A 114 -1.08 3.93 2.34
N ILE A 115 -1.30 3.04 1.36
CA ILE A 115 -1.84 3.40 0.04
C ILE A 115 -3.27 3.92 0.16
N VAL A 116 -4.12 3.28 0.98
CA VAL A 116 -5.48 3.75 1.26
C VAL A 116 -5.45 5.19 1.77
N GLY A 117 -4.59 5.50 2.73
CA GLY A 117 -4.43 6.86 3.26
C GLY A 117 -3.88 7.85 2.22
N TYR A 118 -2.90 7.43 1.43
CA TYR A 118 -2.28 8.27 0.41
C TYR A 118 -3.25 8.60 -0.74
N SER A 119 -3.96 7.61 -1.27
CA SER A 119 -4.94 7.77 -2.34
C SER A 119 -6.05 8.73 -1.94
N ILE A 120 -6.63 8.54 -0.76
CA ILE A 120 -7.67 9.43 -0.25
C ILE A 120 -7.15 10.85 -0.01
N ASN A 121 -5.92 11.01 0.47
CA ASN A 121 -5.33 12.34 0.64
C ASN A 121 -5.27 13.12 -0.68
N ASN A 122 -4.87 12.47 -1.77
CA ASN A 122 -4.86 13.10 -3.10
C ASN A 122 -6.28 13.48 -3.56
N THR A 123 -7.24 12.59 -3.37
CA THR A 123 -8.65 12.83 -3.70
C THR A 123 -9.24 14.01 -2.91
N ILE A 124 -8.94 14.09 -1.60
CA ILE A 124 -9.40 15.19 -0.74
C ILE A 124 -8.88 16.54 -1.21
N ILE A 125 -7.61 16.61 -1.65
CA ILE A 125 -7.01 17.85 -2.16
C ILE A 125 -7.82 18.37 -3.36
N ILE A 126 -8.20 17.48 -4.27
CA ILE A 126 -8.99 17.84 -5.45
C ILE A 126 -10.42 18.23 -5.06
N PHE A 127 -11.07 17.49 -4.17
CA PHE A 127 -12.41 17.80 -3.70
C PHE A 127 -12.48 19.15 -2.95
N ASP A 128 -11.45 19.45 -2.15
CA ASP A 128 -11.39 20.73 -1.46
C ASP A 128 -11.25 21.89 -2.47
N ARG A 129 -10.50 21.67 -3.54
CA ARG A 129 -10.38 22.64 -4.63
C ARG A 129 -11.67 22.80 -5.44
N ILE A 130 -12.36 21.71 -5.74
CA ILE A 130 -13.68 21.74 -6.40
C ILE A 130 -14.67 22.54 -5.53
N ARG A 131 -14.68 22.28 -4.23
CA ARG A 131 -15.53 22.99 -3.27
C ARG A 131 -15.20 24.49 -3.23
N GLU A 132 -13.92 24.84 -3.14
CA GLU A 132 -13.47 26.23 -3.16
C GLU A 132 -13.94 26.95 -4.43
N ASN A 133 -13.68 26.35 -5.61
CA ASN A 133 -14.04 26.92 -6.89
C ASN A 133 -15.56 27.02 -7.08
N SER A 134 -16.33 26.07 -6.55
CA SER A 134 -17.82 26.12 -6.60
C SER A 134 -18.42 27.29 -5.80
N HIS A 135 -17.69 27.84 -4.83
CA HIS A 135 -18.14 28.97 -4.02
C HIS A 135 -17.62 30.32 -4.52
N LYS A 136 -16.69 30.36 -5.47
CA LYS A 136 -16.19 31.60 -6.09
C LYS A 136 -17.24 32.23 -6.99
N GLY A 137 -17.60 33.49 -6.72
CA GLY A 137 -18.64 34.21 -7.45
C GLY A 137 -18.41 34.27 -8.95
N ASP A 138 -17.13 34.44 -9.36
CA ASP A 138 -16.74 34.55 -10.76
C ASP A 138 -16.89 33.24 -11.55
N LEU A 139 -16.86 32.10 -10.86
CA LEU A 139 -16.96 30.76 -11.46
C LEU A 139 -18.38 30.19 -11.42
N ARG A 140 -19.33 30.85 -10.77
CA ARG A 140 -20.75 30.41 -10.65
C ARG A 140 -21.45 30.22 -11.99
N GLN A 141 -20.98 30.86 -13.05
CA GLN A 141 -21.57 30.74 -14.40
C GLN A 141 -21.04 29.53 -15.17
N LEU A 142 -19.99 28.90 -14.67
CA LEU A 142 -19.41 27.70 -15.30
C LEU A 142 -20.26 26.47 -15.01
N SER A 143 -20.30 25.54 -15.97
CA SER A 143 -20.89 24.22 -15.74
C SER A 143 -20.11 23.46 -14.66
N ARG A 144 -20.77 22.53 -13.96
CA ARG A 144 -20.13 21.70 -12.92
C ARG A 144 -18.91 20.97 -13.46
N GLU A 145 -18.97 20.47 -14.68
CA GLU A 145 -17.87 19.79 -15.38
C GLU A 145 -16.66 20.73 -15.55
N ASN A 146 -16.87 21.97 -15.98
CA ASN A 146 -15.80 22.94 -16.14
C ASN A 146 -15.14 23.31 -14.80
N ILE A 147 -15.93 23.39 -13.71
CA ILE A 147 -15.39 23.63 -12.37
C ILE A 147 -14.51 22.45 -11.93
N VAL A 148 -14.94 21.22 -12.17
CA VAL A 148 -14.16 20.03 -11.85
C VAL A 148 -12.84 20.01 -12.65
N ASN A 149 -12.91 20.18 -13.98
CA ASN A 149 -11.72 20.19 -14.83
C ASN A 149 -10.73 21.28 -14.43
N LEU A 150 -11.22 22.49 -14.14
CA LEU A 150 -10.38 23.58 -13.65
C LEU A 150 -9.72 23.22 -12.32
N SER A 151 -10.47 22.65 -11.40
CA SER A 151 -9.98 22.29 -10.06
C SER A 151 -8.91 21.18 -10.11
N VAL A 152 -9.08 20.21 -10.99
CA VAL A 152 -8.07 19.16 -11.25
C VAL A 152 -6.79 19.79 -11.81
N GLN A 153 -6.90 20.67 -12.81
CA GLN A 153 -5.74 21.35 -13.39
C GLN A 153 -4.99 22.20 -12.35
N GLU A 154 -5.70 22.93 -11.52
CA GLU A 154 -5.11 23.76 -10.46
C GLU A 154 -4.43 22.92 -9.35
N SER A 155 -4.93 21.72 -9.09
CA SER A 155 -4.40 20.81 -8.07
C SER A 155 -3.25 19.94 -8.60
N LEU A 156 -3.15 19.75 -9.92
CA LEU A 156 -2.26 18.81 -10.58
C LEU A 156 -0.78 19.01 -10.18
N SER A 157 -0.31 20.25 -10.21
CA SER A 157 1.09 20.56 -9.87
C SER A 157 1.41 20.17 -8.42
N ARG A 158 0.50 20.43 -7.50
CA ARG A 158 0.66 20.06 -6.09
C ARG A 158 0.66 18.55 -5.92
N THR A 159 -0.29 17.84 -6.54
CA THR A 159 -0.40 16.37 -6.46
C THR A 159 0.82 15.71 -7.06
N LEU A 160 1.31 16.16 -8.22
CA LEU A 160 2.52 15.63 -8.84
C LEU A 160 3.77 15.87 -7.99
N ASN A 161 3.94 17.08 -7.45
CA ASN A 161 5.10 17.40 -6.62
C ASN A 161 5.13 16.54 -5.34
N THR A 162 3.99 16.36 -4.66
CA THR A 162 3.90 15.50 -3.48
C THR A 162 4.14 14.04 -3.83
N THR A 163 3.63 13.57 -4.97
CA THR A 163 3.88 12.21 -5.45
C THR A 163 5.36 11.97 -5.75
N ILE A 164 5.99 12.88 -6.49
CA ILE A 164 7.41 12.75 -6.85
C ILE A 164 8.28 12.72 -5.59
N THR A 165 8.06 13.64 -4.64
CA THR A 165 8.85 13.67 -3.39
C THR A 165 8.65 12.39 -2.57
N THR A 166 7.42 11.88 -2.49
CA THR A 166 7.13 10.62 -1.80
C THR A 166 7.76 9.43 -2.51
N LEU A 167 7.67 9.37 -3.85
CA LEU A 167 8.29 8.30 -4.64
C LEU A 167 9.81 8.31 -4.50
N LEU A 168 10.45 9.48 -4.53
CA LEU A 168 11.91 9.58 -4.30
C LEU A 168 12.30 8.97 -2.96
N THR A 169 11.55 9.27 -1.90
CA THR A 169 11.81 8.71 -0.57
C THR A 169 11.65 7.18 -0.56
N ILE A 170 10.56 6.67 -1.14
CA ILE A 170 10.29 5.23 -1.11
C ILE A 170 11.21 4.45 -2.06
N VAL A 171 11.57 5.02 -3.21
CA VAL A 171 12.57 4.41 -4.12
C VAL A 171 13.94 4.36 -3.44
N THR A 172 14.34 5.41 -2.72
CA THR A 172 15.58 5.39 -1.92
C THR A 172 15.52 4.29 -0.87
N LEU A 173 14.38 4.16 -0.17
CA LEU A 173 14.15 3.11 0.81
C LEU A 173 14.20 1.70 0.16
N TYR A 174 13.69 1.54 -1.04
CA TYR A 174 13.75 0.29 -1.80
C TYR A 174 15.18 -0.08 -2.19
N ILE A 175 15.98 0.89 -2.62
CA ILE A 175 17.37 0.66 -3.05
C ILE A 175 18.27 0.35 -1.86
N MET A 176 18.13 1.11 -0.77
CA MET A 176 19.01 1.05 0.40
C MET A 176 18.53 0.09 1.49
N GLY A 177 17.26 -0.35 1.42
CA GLY A 177 16.63 -1.13 2.47
C GLY A 177 17.02 -2.62 2.45
N VAL A 178 16.87 -3.27 3.60
CA VAL A 178 16.93 -4.72 3.73
C VAL A 178 15.71 -5.39 3.08
N ASP A 179 15.75 -6.71 2.89
CA ASP A 179 14.72 -7.42 2.11
C ASP A 179 13.28 -7.21 2.63
N SER A 180 13.08 -7.19 3.95
CA SER A 180 11.75 -6.91 4.53
C SER A 180 11.23 -5.50 4.19
N ILE A 181 12.12 -4.52 4.10
CA ILE A 181 11.79 -3.15 3.71
C ILE A 181 11.47 -3.07 2.22
N LYS A 182 12.21 -3.81 1.38
CA LYS A 182 11.92 -3.90 -0.06
C LYS A 182 10.55 -4.50 -0.35
N GLN A 183 10.14 -5.52 0.43
CA GLN A 183 8.80 -6.13 0.35
C GLN A 183 7.67 -5.15 0.67
N PHE A 184 7.93 -4.18 1.54
CA PHE A 184 7.01 -3.09 1.86
C PHE A 184 7.02 -1.99 0.80
N ALA A 185 8.21 -1.58 0.35
CA ALA A 185 8.39 -0.42 -0.53
C ALA A 185 7.86 -0.66 -1.94
N LEU A 186 8.03 -1.86 -2.50
CA LEU A 186 7.63 -2.15 -3.87
C LEU A 186 6.12 -2.05 -4.12
N PRO A 187 5.23 -2.66 -3.29
CA PRO A 187 3.79 -2.42 -3.38
C PRO A 187 3.40 -0.96 -3.21
N LEU A 188 4.10 -0.22 -2.32
CA LEU A 188 3.84 1.20 -2.11
C LEU A 188 4.13 2.03 -3.36
N ILE A 189 5.23 1.79 -4.07
CA ILE A 189 5.56 2.49 -5.31
C ILE A 189 4.40 2.34 -6.31
N VAL A 190 3.93 1.12 -6.51
CA VAL A 190 2.82 0.84 -7.44
C VAL A 190 1.54 1.54 -6.98
N GLY A 191 1.19 1.42 -5.70
CA GLY A 191 -0.03 2.00 -5.16
C GLY A 191 -0.03 3.53 -5.18
N ILE A 192 1.11 4.18 -4.93
CA ILE A 192 1.23 5.64 -5.00
C ILE A 192 1.05 6.14 -6.45
N VAL A 193 1.63 5.44 -7.43
CA VAL A 193 1.45 5.78 -8.85
C VAL A 193 -0.03 5.60 -9.24
N ALA A 194 -0.65 4.48 -8.86
CA ALA A 194 -2.06 4.22 -9.12
C ALA A 194 -2.97 5.28 -8.48
N GLY A 195 -2.75 5.60 -7.20
CA GLY A 195 -3.55 6.61 -6.47
C GLY A 195 -3.37 8.03 -6.99
N THR A 196 -2.21 8.35 -7.57
CA THR A 196 -2.02 9.64 -8.23
C THR A 196 -2.76 9.69 -9.56
N TYR A 197 -2.74 8.59 -10.31
CA TYR A 197 -3.47 8.47 -11.55
C TYR A 197 -4.99 8.56 -11.30
N SER A 198 -5.52 7.75 -10.40
CA SER A 198 -6.96 7.68 -10.12
C SER A 198 -7.51 9.02 -9.61
N ALA A 199 -6.82 9.69 -8.71
CA ALA A 199 -7.27 10.96 -8.16
C ALA A 199 -7.39 12.08 -9.20
N ASN A 200 -6.59 12.03 -10.28
CA ASN A 200 -6.59 13.09 -11.30
C ASN A 200 -7.42 12.76 -12.54
N LEU A 201 -7.72 11.47 -12.80
CA LEU A 201 -8.32 11.02 -14.08
C LEU A 201 -9.61 10.19 -13.90
N ILE A 202 -9.93 9.71 -12.71
CA ILE A 202 -11.16 9.00 -12.36
C ILE A 202 -12.00 9.86 -11.44
#